data_e8caafdabf81613fd8ef0b4f71188e16
#
_entry.id   e8caafdabf81613fd8ef0b4f71188e16
#
_cell.length_a   1.000
_cell.length_b   1.000
_cell.length_c   1.000
_cell.angle_alpha   90.00
_cell.angle_beta   90.00
_cell.angle_gamma   90.00
#
_symmetry.space_group_name_H-M   'P 1'
#
loop_
_entity.id
_entity.type
_entity.pdbx_description
1 polymer ?
#
loop_
_entity_poly.entity_id
_entity_poly.type
_entity_poly.pdbx_seq_one_letter_code
_entity_poly.pdbx_strand_id
1 'polypeptide(L)'
;MRTHGCIDSAGGLGAQGHACWGFDQPAEFADAALDFFADGLRDGRRLVYLSGEPVAEQRERLDPLGDVGGMIDSGALHLLELKDLYRLGEPVDPHAQVALFTAATEGARADGFSGLSLATQSTDLVADPRTWDAHLSLESMADRMAAPTGMSALCGYQRDALPDEVLGDLAAIHPTANAIAERAPFHLFGEAGGLVLSGEIDRFSTPALARALDRAHTPGEPTSLDLEPLAFIDHHGFEVLAAHTRRLAANGGCRVQNQPRIVNRLCELLGMGL
;
A
#
# COMPACT_ATOMS: atom_id res chain seq x y z
N MET A 1 10.91 12.52 -1.40
CA MET A 1 9.65 12.17 -0.72
C MET A 1 8.70 11.61 -1.77
N ARG A 2 8.11 10.44 -1.52
CA ARG A 2 7.12 9.82 -2.41
C ARG A 2 5.86 10.68 -2.52
N THR A 3 5.15 10.60 -3.65
CA THR A 3 3.80 11.17 -3.76
C THR A 3 2.90 10.50 -2.73
N HIS A 4 2.10 11.28 -2.00
CA HIS A 4 1.16 10.77 -1.00
C HIS A 4 -0.14 11.59 -1.00
N GLY A 5 -1.21 10.98 -0.49
CA GLY A 5 -2.54 11.58 -0.44
C GLY A 5 -3.45 11.13 -1.58
N CYS A 6 -4.50 11.95 -1.87
CA CYS A 6 -5.48 11.64 -2.89
C CYS A 6 -4.92 11.83 -4.30
N ILE A 7 -5.24 10.89 -5.21
CA ILE A 7 -4.87 10.92 -6.63
C ILE A 7 -6.10 10.67 -7.51
N ASP A 8 -6.14 11.32 -8.68
CA ASP A 8 -7.24 11.18 -9.65
C ASP A 8 -6.92 10.21 -10.79
N SER A 9 -5.65 9.83 -10.97
CA SER A 9 -5.19 8.90 -12.00
C SER A 9 -4.13 7.96 -11.44
N ALA A 10 -4.14 6.71 -11.89
CA ALA A 10 -3.10 5.74 -11.59
C ALA A 10 -1.84 5.93 -12.46
N GLY A 11 -1.90 6.77 -13.48
CA GLY A 11 -0.73 7.24 -14.21
C GLY A 11 0.14 8.17 -13.34
N GLY A 12 1.45 8.13 -13.54
CA GLY A 12 2.39 8.99 -12.82
C GLY A 12 2.80 8.49 -11.43
N LEU A 13 2.38 7.30 -10.99
CA LEU A 13 2.77 6.71 -9.72
C LEU A 13 4.28 6.45 -9.59
N GLY A 14 4.97 6.30 -10.72
CA GLY A 14 6.42 6.10 -10.77
C GLY A 14 6.89 4.71 -10.30
N ALA A 15 8.19 4.53 -10.30
CA ALA A 15 8.84 3.22 -10.08
C ALA A 15 8.71 2.67 -8.64
N GLN A 16 8.24 3.47 -7.70
CA GLN A 16 8.09 3.12 -6.28
C GLN A 16 6.67 3.42 -5.79
N GLY A 17 5.74 3.63 -6.74
CA GLY A 17 4.35 3.92 -6.41
C GLY A 17 3.67 2.73 -5.76
N HIS A 18 2.86 2.98 -4.75
CA HIS A 18 1.96 2.00 -4.15
C HIS A 18 0.64 2.72 -3.87
N ALA A 19 -0.43 2.29 -4.55
CA ALA A 19 -1.70 2.99 -4.52
C ALA A 19 -2.86 2.06 -4.18
N CYS A 20 -3.74 2.55 -3.32
CA CYS A 20 -5.04 1.94 -3.04
C CYS A 20 -6.08 2.52 -3.99
N TRP A 21 -6.76 1.68 -4.74
CA TRP A 21 -7.73 2.09 -5.76
C TRP A 21 -9.11 1.52 -5.47
N GLY A 22 -10.02 2.37 -5.02
CA GLY A 22 -11.42 2.00 -4.87
C GLY A 22 -12.16 2.06 -6.20
N PHE A 23 -12.92 1.03 -6.54
CA PHE A 23 -13.73 0.96 -7.76
C PHE A 23 -15.12 0.41 -7.45
N ASP A 24 -16.11 0.70 -8.31
CA ASP A 24 -17.45 0.14 -8.22
C ASP A 24 -17.64 -1.01 -9.20
N GLN A 25 -17.06 -0.90 -10.40
CA GLN A 25 -17.13 -1.92 -11.43
C GLN A 25 -15.75 -2.39 -11.85
N PRO A 26 -15.53 -3.69 -12.13
CA PRO A 26 -14.22 -4.21 -12.56
C PRO A 26 -13.60 -3.46 -13.74
N ALA A 27 -14.42 -2.90 -14.65
CA ALA A 27 -13.95 -2.08 -15.77
C ALA A 27 -13.22 -0.81 -15.30
N GLU A 28 -13.68 -0.16 -14.22
CA GLU A 28 -13.02 1.04 -13.68
C GLU A 28 -11.61 0.73 -13.17
N PHE A 29 -11.42 -0.44 -12.56
CA PHE A 29 -10.09 -0.86 -12.15
C PHE A 29 -9.22 -1.21 -13.35
N ALA A 30 -9.79 -1.85 -14.39
CA ALA A 30 -9.06 -2.13 -15.62
C ALA A 30 -8.58 -0.85 -16.30
N ASP A 31 -9.41 0.21 -16.35
CA ASP A 31 -9.02 1.50 -16.90
C ASP A 31 -7.87 2.13 -16.10
N ALA A 32 -7.92 2.08 -14.77
CA ALA A 32 -6.81 2.54 -13.91
C ALA A 32 -5.54 1.70 -14.12
N ALA A 33 -5.68 0.39 -14.30
CA ALA A 33 -4.55 -0.49 -14.59
C ALA A 33 -3.92 -0.20 -15.96
N LEU A 34 -4.72 0.19 -16.97
CA LEU A 34 -4.22 0.61 -18.27
C LEU A 34 -3.34 1.86 -18.15
N ASP A 35 -3.78 2.88 -17.42
CA ASP A 35 -2.99 4.09 -17.17
C ASP A 35 -1.68 3.77 -16.46
N PHE A 36 -1.75 2.95 -15.42
CA PHE A 36 -0.60 2.51 -14.64
C PHE A 36 0.39 1.68 -15.47
N PHE A 37 -0.11 0.78 -16.31
CA PHE A 37 0.71 -0.07 -17.16
C PHE A 37 1.31 0.68 -18.35
N ALA A 38 0.63 1.71 -18.88
CA ALA A 38 1.21 2.57 -19.93
C ALA A 38 2.50 3.23 -19.44
N ASP A 39 2.57 3.66 -18.18
CA ASP A 39 3.79 4.16 -17.57
C ASP A 39 4.83 3.04 -17.38
N GLY A 40 4.41 1.89 -16.88
CA GLY A 40 5.30 0.73 -16.72
C GLY A 40 5.96 0.31 -18.03
N LEU A 41 5.21 0.28 -19.14
CA LEU A 41 5.74 0.00 -20.48
C LEU A 41 6.77 1.04 -20.93
N ARG A 42 6.46 2.32 -20.73
CA ARG A 42 7.36 3.43 -21.08
C ARG A 42 8.68 3.34 -20.32
N ASP A 43 8.61 2.89 -19.06
CA ASP A 43 9.75 2.73 -18.17
C ASP A 43 10.48 1.37 -18.37
N GLY A 44 10.03 0.53 -19.30
CA GLY A 44 10.63 -0.78 -19.59
C GLY A 44 10.44 -1.79 -18.45
N ARG A 45 9.32 -1.74 -17.74
CA ARG A 45 9.01 -2.62 -16.59
C ARG A 45 8.27 -3.87 -17.06
N ARG A 46 8.42 -4.97 -16.31
CA ARG A 46 7.52 -6.10 -16.46
C ARG A 46 6.18 -5.78 -15.82
N LEU A 47 5.10 -6.11 -16.51
CA LEU A 47 3.73 -5.92 -16.05
C LEU A 47 3.17 -7.23 -15.50
N VAL A 48 2.44 -7.16 -14.39
CA VAL A 48 1.69 -8.28 -13.83
C VAL A 48 0.28 -7.81 -13.53
N TYR A 49 -0.71 -8.44 -14.14
CA TYR A 49 -2.11 -8.23 -13.81
C TYR A 49 -2.65 -9.45 -13.08
N LEU A 50 -3.22 -9.24 -11.91
CA LEU A 50 -3.68 -10.29 -11.00
C LEU A 50 -5.11 -10.01 -10.58
N SER A 51 -6.05 -10.89 -10.93
CA SER A 51 -7.46 -10.72 -10.56
C SER A 51 -8.17 -12.06 -10.34
N GLY A 52 -9.40 -12.02 -9.84
CA GLY A 52 -10.28 -13.18 -9.74
C GLY A 52 -10.86 -13.64 -11.09
N GLU A 53 -10.71 -12.80 -12.14
CA GLU A 53 -11.25 -13.11 -13.48
C GLU A 53 -10.38 -14.12 -14.21
N PRO A 54 -10.98 -14.94 -15.12
CA PRO A 54 -10.23 -15.83 -16.00
C PRO A 54 -9.22 -15.05 -16.87
N VAL A 55 -8.06 -15.64 -17.15
CA VAL A 55 -6.99 -15.03 -17.98
C VAL A 55 -7.51 -14.51 -19.33
N ALA A 56 -8.48 -15.19 -19.94
CA ALA A 56 -9.07 -14.74 -21.21
C ALA A 56 -9.77 -13.37 -21.08
N GLU A 57 -10.52 -13.16 -19.99
CA GLU A 57 -11.21 -11.89 -19.71
C GLU A 57 -10.21 -10.80 -19.33
N GLN A 58 -9.19 -11.13 -18.53
CA GLN A 58 -8.09 -10.20 -18.22
C GLN A 58 -7.41 -9.70 -19.51
N ARG A 59 -7.16 -10.60 -20.46
CA ARG A 59 -6.56 -10.26 -21.74
C ARG A 59 -7.43 -9.29 -22.53
N GLU A 60 -8.74 -9.54 -22.64
CA GLU A 60 -9.67 -8.63 -23.33
C GLU A 60 -9.71 -7.24 -22.73
N ARG A 61 -9.66 -7.14 -21.39
CA ARG A 61 -9.62 -5.85 -20.68
C ARG A 61 -8.34 -5.05 -20.96
N LEU A 62 -7.23 -5.74 -21.19
CA LEU A 62 -5.93 -5.10 -21.45
C LEU A 62 -5.62 -4.90 -22.94
N ASP A 63 -6.51 -5.29 -23.85
CA ASP A 63 -6.36 -5.07 -25.30
C ASP A 63 -6.00 -3.61 -25.69
N PRO A 64 -6.49 -2.55 -24.98
CA PRO A 64 -6.08 -1.18 -25.25
C PRO A 64 -4.58 -0.87 -25.07
N LEU A 65 -3.82 -1.73 -24.36
CA LEU A 65 -2.36 -1.61 -24.28
C LEU A 65 -1.64 -1.87 -25.63
N GLY A 66 -2.32 -2.49 -26.60
CA GLY A 66 -1.79 -2.82 -27.91
C GLY A 66 -1.54 -4.31 -28.10
N ASP A 67 -0.31 -4.72 -28.47
CA ASP A 67 0.01 -6.13 -28.74
C ASP A 67 0.15 -6.95 -27.43
N VAL A 68 -0.98 -7.20 -26.76
CA VAL A 68 -1.03 -8.01 -25.53
C VAL A 68 -0.47 -9.43 -25.76
N GLY A 69 -0.70 -10.02 -26.94
CA GLY A 69 -0.16 -11.34 -27.29
C GLY A 69 1.37 -11.34 -27.31
N GLY A 70 1.97 -10.40 -28.04
CA GLY A 70 3.42 -10.26 -28.09
C GLY A 70 4.05 -9.92 -26.74
N MET A 71 3.36 -9.12 -25.89
CA MET A 71 3.82 -8.85 -24.52
C MET A 71 3.82 -10.12 -23.64
N ILE A 72 2.81 -10.98 -23.77
CA ILE A 72 2.77 -12.25 -23.05
C ILE A 72 3.89 -13.17 -23.56
N ASP A 73 4.04 -13.32 -24.88
CA ASP A 73 5.05 -14.21 -25.50
C ASP A 73 6.49 -13.78 -25.15
N SER A 74 6.74 -12.48 -25.02
CA SER A 74 8.03 -11.92 -24.62
C SER A 74 8.27 -11.92 -23.11
N GLY A 75 7.26 -12.25 -22.28
CA GLY A 75 7.32 -12.16 -20.82
C GLY A 75 7.27 -10.74 -20.28
N ALA A 76 6.89 -9.76 -21.09
CA ALA A 76 6.69 -8.38 -20.66
C ALA A 76 5.37 -8.18 -19.88
N LEU A 77 4.37 -9.05 -20.11
CA LEU A 77 3.11 -9.05 -19.39
C LEU A 77 2.79 -10.46 -18.88
N HIS A 78 2.50 -10.58 -17.61
CA HIS A 78 1.97 -11.78 -16.99
C HIS A 78 0.52 -11.54 -16.55
N LEU A 79 -0.38 -12.46 -16.92
CA LEU A 79 -1.77 -12.50 -16.49
C LEU A 79 -1.93 -13.69 -15.54
N LEU A 80 -2.42 -13.43 -14.33
CA LEU A 80 -2.52 -14.43 -13.26
C LEU A 80 -3.92 -14.37 -12.63
N GLU A 81 -4.44 -15.54 -12.25
CA GLU A 81 -5.66 -15.60 -11.46
C GLU A 81 -5.32 -15.65 -9.96
N LEU A 82 -6.10 -14.97 -9.11
CA LEU A 82 -5.87 -14.94 -7.66
C LEU A 82 -5.76 -16.34 -7.05
N LYS A 83 -6.59 -17.29 -7.53
CA LYS A 83 -6.59 -18.68 -7.06
C LYS A 83 -5.26 -19.43 -7.29
N ASP A 84 -4.42 -18.95 -8.21
CA ASP A 84 -3.14 -19.59 -8.54
C ASP A 84 -2.05 -19.21 -7.50
N LEU A 85 -2.24 -18.08 -6.80
CA LEU A 85 -1.31 -17.56 -5.81
C LEU A 85 -1.85 -17.60 -4.37
N TYR A 86 -3.18 -17.56 -4.21
CA TYR A 86 -3.84 -17.44 -2.92
C TYR A 86 -4.89 -18.52 -2.68
N ARG A 87 -5.05 -18.90 -1.43
CA ARG A 87 -6.20 -19.66 -0.96
C ARG A 87 -7.26 -18.68 -0.47
N LEU A 88 -8.24 -18.40 -1.34
CA LEU A 88 -9.30 -17.44 -1.02
C LEU A 88 -10.04 -17.86 0.26
N GLY A 89 -10.31 -16.89 1.14
CA GLY A 89 -10.93 -17.12 2.44
C GLY A 89 -9.99 -17.61 3.56
N GLU A 90 -8.69 -17.82 3.26
CA GLU A 90 -7.66 -18.08 4.25
C GLU A 90 -6.75 -16.86 4.43
N PRO A 91 -6.26 -16.56 5.66
CA PRO A 91 -5.28 -15.50 5.87
C PRO A 91 -4.00 -15.74 5.07
N VAL A 92 -3.51 -14.71 4.41
CA VAL A 92 -2.21 -14.75 3.72
C VAL A 92 -1.06 -14.81 4.74
N ASP A 93 0.08 -15.39 4.35
CA ASP A 93 1.33 -15.20 5.08
C ASP A 93 2.04 -13.96 4.50
N PRO A 94 2.08 -12.81 5.23
CA PRO A 94 2.64 -11.57 4.69
C PRO A 94 4.13 -11.70 4.33
N HIS A 95 4.91 -12.43 5.12
CA HIS A 95 6.35 -12.61 4.87
C HIS A 95 6.61 -13.46 3.62
N ALA A 96 5.89 -14.57 3.47
CA ALA A 96 6.00 -15.41 2.29
C ALA A 96 5.59 -14.65 1.02
N GLN A 97 4.53 -13.84 1.10
CA GLN A 97 4.05 -13.07 -0.04
C GLN A 97 5.00 -11.94 -0.44
N VAL A 98 5.56 -11.21 0.53
CA VAL A 98 6.60 -10.20 0.28
C VAL A 98 7.84 -10.83 -0.34
N ALA A 99 8.26 -12.01 0.13
CA ALA A 99 9.38 -12.73 -0.47
C ALA A 99 9.09 -13.12 -1.94
N LEU A 100 7.85 -13.54 -2.25
CA LEU A 100 7.41 -13.83 -3.62
C LEU A 100 7.48 -12.59 -4.52
N PHE A 101 6.98 -11.45 -4.07
CA PHE A 101 7.03 -10.18 -4.83
C PHE A 101 8.48 -9.71 -5.04
N THR A 102 9.32 -9.86 -4.03
CA THR A 102 10.75 -9.55 -4.14
C THR A 102 11.40 -10.41 -5.22
N ALA A 103 11.22 -11.73 -5.16
CA ALA A 103 11.77 -12.67 -6.14
C ALA A 103 11.23 -12.40 -7.56
N ALA A 104 9.94 -12.07 -7.71
CA ALA A 104 9.35 -11.72 -9.00
C ALA A 104 9.98 -10.43 -9.58
N THR A 105 10.25 -9.43 -8.73
CA THR A 105 10.88 -8.18 -9.14
C THR A 105 12.35 -8.39 -9.53
N GLU A 106 13.09 -9.19 -8.77
CA GLU A 106 14.48 -9.58 -9.09
C GLU A 106 14.54 -10.39 -10.39
N GLY A 107 13.60 -11.33 -10.58
CA GLY A 107 13.46 -12.09 -11.83
C GLY A 107 13.18 -11.17 -13.03
N ALA A 108 12.28 -10.19 -12.90
CA ALA A 108 12.06 -9.21 -13.95
C ALA A 108 13.35 -8.46 -14.34
N ARG A 109 14.15 -8.06 -13.36
CA ARG A 109 15.44 -7.39 -13.61
C ARG A 109 16.46 -8.31 -14.26
N ALA A 110 16.52 -9.57 -13.84
CA ALA A 110 17.42 -10.57 -14.44
C ALA A 110 17.07 -10.82 -15.92
N ASP A 111 15.81 -10.69 -16.29
CA ASP A 111 15.33 -10.81 -17.68
C ASP A 111 15.45 -9.50 -18.48
N GLY A 112 16.05 -8.45 -17.89
CA GLY A 112 16.37 -7.19 -18.57
C GLY A 112 15.33 -6.08 -18.43
N PHE A 113 14.26 -6.27 -17.64
CA PHE A 113 13.30 -5.20 -17.31
C PHE A 113 13.86 -4.27 -16.22
N SER A 114 13.39 -3.05 -16.15
CA SER A 114 13.82 -2.06 -15.15
C SER A 114 13.26 -2.34 -13.74
N GLY A 115 12.21 -3.15 -13.63
CA GLY A 115 11.50 -3.51 -12.41
C GLY A 115 10.18 -4.18 -12.71
N LEU A 116 9.25 -4.15 -11.75
CA LEU A 116 7.95 -4.78 -11.87
C LEU A 116 6.82 -3.81 -11.54
N SER A 117 5.76 -3.78 -12.35
CA SER A 117 4.49 -3.08 -12.10
C SER A 117 3.38 -4.10 -11.91
N LEU A 118 2.82 -4.16 -10.69
CA LEU A 118 1.76 -5.08 -10.31
C LEU A 118 0.42 -4.34 -10.18
N ALA A 119 -0.59 -4.72 -10.96
CA ALA A 119 -1.97 -4.31 -10.72
C ALA A 119 -2.77 -5.52 -10.24
N THR A 120 -3.40 -5.40 -9.05
CA THR A 120 -4.12 -6.51 -8.44
C THR A 120 -5.52 -6.12 -7.99
N GLN A 121 -6.54 -6.89 -8.35
CA GLN A 121 -7.89 -6.80 -7.76
C GLN A 121 -7.92 -7.61 -6.47
N SER A 122 -7.73 -6.95 -5.33
CA SER A 122 -7.51 -7.60 -4.04
C SER A 122 -8.78 -7.78 -3.20
N THR A 123 -9.97 -7.44 -3.70
CA THR A 123 -11.24 -7.51 -2.95
C THR A 123 -11.46 -8.89 -2.32
N ASP A 124 -11.26 -9.96 -3.09
CA ASP A 124 -11.50 -11.34 -2.64
C ASP A 124 -10.55 -11.77 -1.52
N LEU A 125 -9.38 -11.11 -1.39
CA LEU A 125 -8.41 -11.39 -0.33
C LEU A 125 -8.84 -10.81 1.02
N VAL A 126 -9.78 -9.85 1.03
CA VAL A 126 -10.33 -9.18 2.21
C VAL A 126 -11.86 -9.32 2.31
N ALA A 127 -12.47 -10.22 1.56
CA ALA A 127 -13.90 -10.46 1.62
C ALA A 127 -14.34 -11.10 2.96
N ASP A 128 -13.46 -11.86 3.61
CA ASP A 128 -13.71 -12.50 4.91
C ASP A 128 -13.01 -11.72 6.02
N PRO A 129 -13.73 -11.31 7.10
CA PRO A 129 -13.12 -10.62 8.24
C PRO A 129 -11.90 -11.30 8.85
N ARG A 130 -11.81 -12.63 8.75
CA ARG A 130 -10.66 -13.41 9.26
C ARG A 130 -9.37 -13.15 8.49
N THR A 131 -9.44 -12.61 7.28
CA THR A 131 -8.27 -12.33 6.42
C THR A 131 -7.77 -10.90 6.56
N TRP A 132 -8.53 -9.96 7.15
CA TRP A 132 -8.24 -8.53 7.15
C TRP A 132 -6.87 -8.20 7.74
N ASP A 133 -6.58 -8.66 8.96
CA ASP A 133 -5.32 -8.31 9.64
C ASP A 133 -4.10 -8.80 8.87
N ALA A 134 -4.16 -10.02 8.33
CA ALA A 134 -3.07 -10.58 7.55
C ALA A 134 -2.86 -9.80 6.23
N HIS A 135 -3.94 -9.46 5.54
CA HIS A 135 -3.85 -8.71 4.29
C HIS A 135 -3.37 -7.26 4.50
N LEU A 136 -3.91 -6.55 5.50
CA LEU A 136 -3.47 -5.21 5.85
C LEU A 136 -1.99 -5.19 6.30
N SER A 137 -1.54 -6.24 7.00
CA SER A 137 -0.11 -6.41 7.33
C SER A 137 0.73 -6.65 6.08
N LEU A 138 0.23 -7.44 5.12
CA LEU A 138 0.88 -7.64 3.82
C LEU A 138 1.05 -6.32 3.07
N GLU A 139 -0.01 -5.50 2.95
CA GLU A 139 0.03 -4.22 2.24
C GLU A 139 1.05 -3.25 2.86
N SER A 140 1.06 -3.15 4.20
CA SER A 140 2.03 -2.33 4.91
C SER A 140 3.48 -2.82 4.72
N MET A 141 3.71 -4.13 4.68
CA MET A 141 5.03 -4.71 4.42
C MET A 141 5.45 -4.55 2.96
N ALA A 142 4.51 -4.76 2.01
CA ALA A 142 4.74 -4.59 0.58
C ALA A 142 5.10 -3.15 0.24
N ASP A 143 4.46 -2.18 0.89
CA ASP A 143 4.79 -0.76 0.72
C ASP A 143 6.25 -0.45 1.10
N ARG A 144 6.70 -0.96 2.25
CA ARG A 144 8.10 -0.77 2.67
C ARG A 144 9.10 -1.48 1.77
N MET A 145 8.73 -2.60 1.18
CA MET A 145 9.56 -3.35 0.23
C MET A 145 9.61 -2.70 -1.15
N ALA A 146 8.53 -2.06 -1.60
CA ALA A 146 8.41 -1.48 -2.95
C ALA A 146 9.53 -0.47 -3.26
N ALA A 147 9.81 0.43 -2.31
CA ALA A 147 10.82 1.48 -2.50
C ALA A 147 12.23 0.94 -2.80
N PRO A 148 12.82 0.00 -2.02
CA PRO A 148 14.17 -0.49 -2.29
C PRO A 148 14.24 -1.47 -3.47
N THR A 149 13.18 -2.20 -3.78
CA THR A 149 13.19 -3.23 -4.83
C THR A 149 12.87 -2.70 -6.21
N GLY A 150 12.23 -1.53 -6.32
CA GLY A 150 11.75 -1.00 -7.60
C GLY A 150 10.51 -1.75 -8.10
N MET A 151 9.70 -2.28 -7.20
CA MET A 151 8.31 -2.67 -7.48
C MET A 151 7.41 -1.45 -7.38
N SER A 152 6.40 -1.37 -8.23
CA SER A 152 5.25 -0.50 -8.03
C SER A 152 3.97 -1.32 -8.04
N ALA A 153 2.97 -0.90 -7.28
CA ALA A 153 1.73 -1.64 -7.15
C ALA A 153 0.50 -0.74 -7.18
N LEU A 154 -0.56 -1.23 -7.83
CA LEU A 154 -1.90 -0.68 -7.84
C LEU A 154 -2.85 -1.73 -7.25
N CYS A 155 -3.33 -1.51 -6.03
CA CYS A 155 -4.16 -2.45 -5.27
C CYS A 155 -5.62 -2.03 -5.35
N GLY A 156 -6.45 -2.80 -6.05
CA GLY A 156 -7.85 -2.50 -6.31
C GLY A 156 -8.80 -3.15 -5.31
N TYR A 157 -9.76 -2.36 -4.81
CA TYR A 157 -10.78 -2.79 -3.85
C TYR A 157 -12.16 -2.32 -4.27
N GLN A 158 -13.12 -3.23 -4.37
CA GLN A 158 -14.49 -2.91 -4.72
C GLN A 158 -15.20 -2.27 -3.54
N ARG A 159 -15.73 -1.04 -3.75
CA ARG A 159 -16.24 -0.19 -2.66
C ARG A 159 -17.49 -0.72 -1.98
N ASP A 160 -18.39 -1.34 -2.73
CA ASP A 160 -19.65 -1.89 -2.23
C ASP A 160 -19.52 -3.31 -1.64
N ALA A 161 -18.37 -3.96 -1.88
CA ALA A 161 -18.08 -5.30 -1.36
C ALA A 161 -17.42 -5.30 0.03
N LEU A 162 -16.91 -4.14 0.49
CA LEU A 162 -16.15 -4.03 1.73
C LEU A 162 -16.75 -2.98 2.67
N PRO A 163 -16.68 -3.19 4.00
CA PRO A 163 -17.07 -2.18 4.98
C PRO A 163 -16.21 -0.91 4.86
N ASP A 164 -16.81 0.25 5.12
CA ASP A 164 -16.12 1.55 5.11
C ASP A 164 -14.89 1.59 6.01
N GLU A 165 -14.93 0.91 7.17
CA GLU A 165 -13.80 0.82 8.09
C GLU A 165 -12.59 0.11 7.43
N VAL A 166 -12.83 -0.97 6.70
CA VAL A 166 -11.77 -1.72 6.01
C VAL A 166 -11.18 -0.91 4.87
N LEU A 167 -12.04 -0.25 4.08
CA LEU A 167 -11.59 0.65 3.01
C LEU A 167 -10.78 1.82 3.57
N GLY A 168 -11.18 2.38 4.72
CA GLY A 168 -10.43 3.42 5.42
C GLY A 168 -9.08 2.94 5.92
N ASP A 169 -9.01 1.75 6.52
CA ASP A 169 -7.75 1.14 6.98
C ASP A 169 -6.81 0.86 5.79
N LEU A 170 -7.35 0.33 4.66
CA LEU A 170 -6.58 0.12 3.43
C LEU A 170 -6.03 1.44 2.87
N ALA A 171 -6.86 2.47 2.73
CA ALA A 171 -6.42 3.77 2.27
C ALA A 171 -5.35 4.37 3.19
N ALA A 172 -5.49 4.22 4.51
CA ALA A 172 -4.56 4.79 5.50
C ALA A 172 -3.15 4.20 5.46
N ILE A 173 -2.98 2.95 5.00
CA ILE A 173 -1.66 2.27 4.95
C ILE A 173 -1.00 2.33 3.58
N HIS A 174 -1.64 2.96 2.59
CA HIS A 174 -1.04 3.23 1.29
C HIS A 174 -0.58 4.69 1.22
N PRO A 175 0.54 5.01 0.56
CA PRO A 175 0.95 6.40 0.38
C PRO A 175 -0.06 7.20 -0.43
N THR A 176 -0.68 6.57 -1.43
CA THR A 176 -1.68 7.21 -2.29
C THR A 176 -2.96 6.39 -2.38
N ALA A 177 -4.09 7.08 -2.50
CA ALA A 177 -5.37 6.46 -2.80
C ALA A 177 -6.21 7.38 -3.71
N ASN A 178 -7.15 6.80 -4.48
CA ASN A 178 -8.12 7.60 -5.23
C ASN A 178 -9.25 8.12 -4.29
N ALA A 179 -10.45 8.33 -4.77
CA ALA A 179 -11.58 8.85 -3.99
C ALA A 179 -11.85 8.13 -2.65
N ILE A 180 -11.35 6.90 -2.43
CA ILE A 180 -11.43 6.25 -1.11
C ILE A 180 -10.51 6.90 -0.07
N ALA A 181 -9.57 7.76 -0.46
CA ALA A 181 -8.76 8.55 0.47
C ALA A 181 -9.64 9.45 1.38
N GLU A 182 -10.84 9.82 0.94
CA GLU A 182 -11.80 10.56 1.79
C GLU A 182 -12.21 9.80 3.06
N ARG A 183 -12.01 8.46 3.11
CA ARG A 183 -12.24 7.63 4.29
C ARG A 183 -11.05 7.55 5.24
N ALA A 184 -9.88 8.06 4.82
CA ALA A 184 -8.66 8.04 5.59
C ALA A 184 -8.07 9.45 5.71
N PRO A 185 -8.27 10.15 6.84
CA PRO A 185 -7.75 11.50 7.02
C PRO A 185 -6.23 11.54 7.20
N PHE A 186 -5.56 10.40 7.28
CA PHE A 186 -4.11 10.26 7.40
C PHE A 186 -3.59 9.10 6.53
N HIS A 187 -2.29 9.11 6.25
CA HIS A 187 -1.57 7.99 5.64
C HIS A 187 -0.34 7.63 6.45
N LEU A 188 -0.11 6.33 6.67
CA LEU A 188 1.09 5.77 7.30
C LEU A 188 1.77 4.83 6.31
N PHE A 189 2.91 5.22 5.77
CA PHE A 189 3.57 4.51 4.68
C PHE A 189 5.09 4.45 4.85
N GLY A 190 5.75 3.58 4.07
CA GLY A 190 7.19 3.38 4.09
C GLY A 190 7.96 4.38 3.23
N GLU A 191 9.04 4.97 3.75
CA GLU A 191 10.00 5.76 2.97
C GLU A 191 11.41 5.66 3.56
N ALA A 192 12.41 5.47 2.71
CA ALA A 192 13.83 5.50 3.07
C ALA A 192 14.22 4.65 4.31
N GLY A 193 13.57 3.50 4.49
CA GLY A 193 13.85 2.59 5.62
C GLY A 193 13.13 2.94 6.92
N GLY A 194 12.18 3.87 6.88
CA GLY A 194 11.33 4.25 7.99
C GLY A 194 9.85 4.31 7.61
N LEU A 195 9.06 4.90 8.49
CA LEU A 195 7.66 5.22 8.29
C LEU A 195 7.47 6.73 8.20
N VAL A 196 6.49 7.14 7.42
CA VAL A 196 6.02 8.53 7.32
C VAL A 196 4.56 8.57 7.75
N LEU A 197 4.19 9.50 8.62
CA LEU A 197 2.83 9.76 9.01
C LEU A 197 2.41 11.13 8.48
N SER A 198 1.41 11.16 7.61
CA SER A 198 0.90 12.38 6.97
C SER A 198 -0.58 12.59 7.22
N GLY A 199 -1.08 13.82 7.02
CA GLY A 199 -2.51 14.14 7.12
C GLY A 199 -2.93 14.63 8.50
N GLU A 200 -4.17 14.32 8.89
CA GLU A 200 -4.79 14.83 10.11
C GLU A 200 -5.28 13.69 11.01
N ILE A 201 -5.03 13.80 12.29
CA ILE A 201 -5.40 12.79 13.28
C ILE A 201 -6.21 13.44 14.40
N ASP A 202 -7.43 12.95 14.56
CA ASP A 202 -8.34 13.34 15.62
C ASP A 202 -8.85 12.12 16.40
N ARG A 203 -9.72 12.34 17.36
CA ARG A 203 -10.33 11.27 18.16
C ARG A 203 -11.07 10.20 17.33
N PHE A 204 -11.56 10.56 16.13
CA PHE A 204 -12.32 9.62 15.29
C PHE A 204 -11.39 8.73 14.47
N SER A 205 -10.26 9.26 14.02
CA SER A 205 -9.22 8.52 13.30
C SER A 205 -8.20 7.81 14.20
N THR A 206 -8.17 8.14 15.50
CA THR A 206 -7.26 7.52 16.49
C THR A 206 -7.32 5.97 16.53
N PRO A 207 -8.49 5.29 16.48
CA PRO A 207 -8.51 3.83 16.43
C PRO A 207 -7.87 3.25 15.16
N ALA A 208 -8.07 3.87 14.00
CA ALA A 208 -7.41 3.47 12.75
C ALA A 208 -5.90 3.69 12.81
N LEU A 209 -5.43 4.82 13.39
CA LEU A 209 -4.01 5.07 13.64
C LEU A 209 -3.38 3.96 14.50
N ALA A 210 -4.03 3.55 15.59
CA ALA A 210 -3.53 2.49 16.45
C ALA A 210 -3.35 1.17 15.67
N ARG A 211 -4.35 0.77 14.87
CA ARG A 211 -4.28 -0.42 14.02
C ARG A 211 -3.18 -0.32 12.95
N ALA A 212 -3.07 0.82 12.28
CA ALA A 212 -2.04 1.05 11.27
C ALA A 212 -0.62 0.95 11.85
N LEU A 213 -0.38 1.58 13.00
CA LEU A 213 0.91 1.52 13.71
C LEU A 213 1.27 0.09 14.17
N ASP A 214 0.29 -0.67 14.66
CA ASP A 214 0.50 -2.06 15.08
C ASP A 214 0.89 -2.96 13.91
N ARG A 215 0.24 -2.79 12.75
CA ARG A 215 0.51 -3.56 11.51
C ARG A 215 1.83 -3.16 10.84
N ALA A 216 2.21 -1.88 10.93
CA ALA A 216 3.47 -1.39 10.36
C ALA A 216 4.71 -1.80 11.17
N HIS A 217 4.54 -2.32 12.38
CA HIS A 217 5.66 -2.72 13.24
C HIS A 217 6.18 -4.11 12.89
N THR A 218 7.49 -4.20 12.63
CA THR A 218 8.22 -5.49 12.54
C THR A 218 9.03 -5.70 13.82
N PRO A 219 8.74 -6.74 14.61
CA PRO A 219 9.48 -7.00 15.84
C PRO A 219 10.98 -7.16 15.61
N GLY A 220 11.80 -6.42 16.40
CA GLY A 220 13.26 -6.50 16.35
C GLY A 220 13.92 -5.58 15.31
N GLU A 221 13.16 -4.89 14.46
CA GLU A 221 13.71 -3.90 13.54
C GLU A 221 13.62 -2.49 14.14
N PRO A 222 14.72 -1.71 14.14
CA PRO A 222 14.67 -0.31 14.51
C PRO A 222 13.82 0.46 13.48
N THR A 223 12.91 1.26 13.97
CA THR A 223 11.99 2.01 13.12
C THR A 223 12.24 3.51 13.29
N SER A 224 12.27 4.26 12.19
CA SER A 224 12.12 5.72 12.24
C SER A 224 10.71 6.10 11.84
N LEU A 225 10.19 7.18 12.45
CA LEU A 225 8.89 7.74 12.13
C LEU A 225 9.04 9.23 11.83
N ASP A 226 8.82 9.59 10.57
CA ASP A 226 8.85 10.97 10.11
C ASP A 226 7.46 11.60 10.22
N LEU A 227 7.39 12.74 10.89
CA LEU A 227 6.17 13.50 11.12
C LEU A 227 6.11 14.82 10.32
N GLU A 228 7.06 15.07 9.39
CA GLU A 228 7.08 16.33 8.64
C GLU A 228 5.75 16.64 7.93
N PRO A 229 5.10 15.65 7.24
CA PRO A 229 3.85 15.93 6.54
C PRO A 229 2.59 15.77 7.41
N LEU A 230 2.74 15.61 8.73
CA LEU A 230 1.60 15.57 9.65
C LEU A 230 1.03 16.99 9.85
N ALA A 231 -0.16 17.24 9.29
CA ALA A 231 -0.80 18.54 9.31
C ALA A 231 -1.47 18.86 10.66
N PHE A 232 -2.08 17.85 11.29
CA PHE A 232 -2.76 17.99 12.57
C PHE A 232 -2.74 16.70 13.38
N ILE A 233 -2.68 16.84 14.70
CA ILE A 233 -2.92 15.76 15.65
C ILE A 233 -3.52 16.32 16.93
N ASP A 234 -4.61 15.70 17.42
CA ASP A 234 -5.16 16.03 18.73
C ASP A 234 -4.47 15.25 19.86
N HIS A 235 -4.88 15.49 21.10
CA HIS A 235 -4.28 14.83 22.27
C HIS A 235 -4.54 13.30 22.28
N HIS A 236 -5.68 12.83 21.75
CA HIS A 236 -5.97 11.39 21.69
C HIS A 236 -5.03 10.68 20.71
N GLY A 237 -4.89 11.23 19.49
CA GLY A 237 -3.94 10.73 18.51
C GLY A 237 -2.50 10.77 19.03
N PHE A 238 -2.14 11.86 19.70
CA PHE A 238 -0.80 12.00 20.30
C PHE A 238 -0.55 10.96 21.41
N GLU A 239 -1.51 10.66 22.27
CA GLU A 239 -1.38 9.62 23.31
C GLU A 239 -1.14 8.23 22.69
N VAL A 240 -1.86 7.88 21.61
CA VAL A 240 -1.63 6.62 20.88
C VAL A 240 -0.23 6.59 20.27
N LEU A 241 0.19 7.65 19.62
CA LEU A 241 1.51 7.78 19.03
C LEU A 241 2.62 7.64 20.09
N ALA A 242 2.49 8.34 21.22
CA ALA A 242 3.43 8.29 22.33
C ALA A 242 3.46 6.90 23.02
N ALA A 243 2.33 6.22 23.12
CA ALA A 243 2.28 4.86 23.65
C ALA A 243 2.99 3.87 22.71
N HIS A 244 2.79 4.01 21.39
CA HIS A 244 3.43 3.19 20.38
C HIS A 244 4.95 3.38 20.35
N THR A 245 5.43 4.62 20.31
CA THR A 245 6.87 4.94 20.28
C THR A 245 7.58 4.45 21.55
N ARG A 246 6.96 4.58 22.74
CA ARG A 246 7.50 4.03 23.99
C ARG A 246 7.58 2.49 23.98
N ARG A 247 6.56 1.81 23.43
CA ARG A 247 6.58 0.35 23.27
C ARG A 247 7.74 -0.09 22.36
N LEU A 248 7.99 0.63 21.28
CA LEU A 248 9.09 0.36 20.36
C LEU A 248 10.45 0.67 21.00
N ALA A 249 10.56 1.73 21.78
CA ALA A 249 11.80 2.05 22.50
C ALA A 249 12.27 0.92 23.41
N ALA A 250 11.33 0.15 24.00
CA ALA A 250 11.64 -1.03 24.81
C ALA A 250 12.11 -2.25 23.99
N ASN A 251 11.85 -2.27 22.65
CA ASN A 251 12.04 -3.44 21.78
C ASN A 251 13.01 -3.21 20.60
N GLY A 252 13.90 -2.24 20.66
CA GLY A 252 14.86 -1.96 19.58
C GLY A 252 14.95 -0.50 19.18
N GLY A 253 14.01 0.31 19.60
CA GLY A 253 13.99 1.76 19.42
C GLY A 253 13.08 2.22 18.27
N CYS A 254 12.45 3.35 18.51
CA CYS A 254 11.79 4.16 17.48
C CYS A 254 12.41 5.57 17.53
N ARG A 255 12.87 6.06 16.38
CA ARG A 255 13.36 7.44 16.27
C ARG A 255 12.29 8.28 15.59
N VAL A 256 11.68 9.20 16.35
CA VAL A 256 10.76 10.18 15.77
C VAL A 256 11.55 11.36 15.21
N GLN A 257 11.26 11.74 13.97
CA GLN A 257 11.96 12.79 13.22
C GLN A 257 10.97 13.87 12.78
N ASN A 258 11.49 15.07 12.53
CA ASN A 258 10.78 16.20 11.92
C ASN A 258 9.44 16.51 12.61
N GLN A 259 9.45 16.55 13.95
CA GLN A 259 8.23 16.79 14.73
C GLN A 259 7.66 18.20 14.45
N PRO A 260 6.39 18.30 13.97
CA PRO A 260 5.76 19.60 13.76
C PRO A 260 5.46 20.31 15.09
N ARG A 261 5.23 21.63 15.02
CA ARG A 261 5.01 22.44 16.22
C ARG A 261 3.89 21.93 17.13
N ILE A 262 2.82 21.38 16.55
CA ILE A 262 1.70 20.85 17.31
C ILE A 262 2.12 19.67 18.18
N VAL A 263 2.96 18.76 17.66
CA VAL A 263 3.50 17.63 18.41
C VAL A 263 4.38 18.11 19.58
N ASN A 264 5.32 19.03 19.32
CA ASN A 264 6.17 19.60 20.36
C ASN A 264 5.33 20.28 21.46
N ARG A 265 4.26 20.99 21.08
CA ARG A 265 3.37 21.64 22.03
C ARG A 265 2.59 20.63 22.89
N LEU A 266 2.16 19.50 22.32
CA LEU A 266 1.51 18.42 23.07
C LEU A 266 2.49 17.72 24.03
N CYS A 267 3.74 17.51 23.61
CA CYS A 267 4.79 17.01 24.51
C CYS A 267 4.93 17.89 25.76
N GLU A 268 4.99 19.23 25.60
CA GLU A 268 5.09 20.17 26.71
C GLU A 268 3.85 20.14 27.61
N LEU A 269 2.65 20.20 27.03
CA LEU A 269 1.39 20.30 27.76
C LEU A 269 1.05 19.02 28.52
N LEU A 270 1.34 17.85 27.95
CA LEU A 270 1.01 16.56 28.55
C LEU A 270 2.16 15.97 29.35
N GLY A 271 3.34 16.59 29.32
CA GLY A 271 4.54 16.06 30.01
C GLY A 271 4.99 14.70 29.45
N MET A 272 4.73 14.44 28.18
CA MET A 272 5.03 13.18 27.50
C MET A 272 5.99 13.44 26.32
N GLY A 273 6.97 12.53 26.12
CA GLY A 273 7.83 12.51 24.93
C GLY A 273 7.43 11.40 23.94
N LEU A 274 7.87 11.60 22.69
CA LEU A 274 7.82 10.59 21.63
C LEU A 274 9.16 9.87 21.51
#